data_d4b067df04cf1114dd88d4fdccb28b9b
#
_entry.id   d4b067df04cf1114dd88d4fdccb28b9b
#
_cell.length_a   1.000
_cell.length_b   1.000
_cell.length_c   1.000
_cell.angle_alpha   90.00
_cell.angle_beta   90.00
_cell.angle_gamma   90.00
#
_symmetry.space_group_name_H-M   'P 1'
#
loop_
_entity.id
_entity.type
_entity.pdbx_description
1 polymer ?
#
loop_
_entity_poly.entity_id
_entity_poly.type
_entity_poly.pdbx_seq_one_letter_code
_entity_poly.pdbx_strand_id
1 'polypeptide(L)'
;MSAVMPLPDDSIGEILGESCTATWPQGALELLPLYLSGGQVAELAARAAILEAAVSPKPGLVCLGSNGAHSDMDYPLFVRSAKALRPYFAQAHALGQSTHGLVPEQVFARLRPLGLRAEQDMLRATAGVNTHKGLIFSMGLFCAALGRLGATTGSDTGAISGRRLGRQVVTAHALRQEAASFVRGIVQNDFAPLAAHKATMQDLLRGVVGQNSRAARPV
;
A
#
# COMPACT_ATOMS: atom_id res chain seq x y z
N MET A 1 29.46 -2.03 -26.45
CA MET A 1 29.34 -0.59 -26.07
C MET A 1 27.87 -0.28 -26.05
N SER A 2 27.28 -0.31 -24.85
CA SER A 2 25.85 -0.05 -24.66
C SER A 2 25.69 1.44 -24.36
N ALA A 3 25.04 2.15 -25.24
CA ALA A 3 24.78 3.58 -25.09
C ALA A 3 23.74 3.74 -23.97
N VAL A 4 24.13 4.36 -22.85
CA VAL A 4 23.22 4.84 -21.83
C VAL A 4 22.46 6.02 -22.44
N MET A 5 21.16 5.83 -22.70
CA MET A 5 20.29 6.93 -23.12
C MET A 5 20.19 7.96 -21.97
N PRO A 6 20.25 9.27 -22.27
CA PRO A 6 20.02 10.30 -21.26
C PRO A 6 18.58 10.22 -20.76
N LEU A 7 18.43 10.41 -19.44
CA LEU A 7 17.13 10.43 -18.76
C LEU A 7 16.27 11.57 -19.33
N PRO A 8 15.03 11.30 -19.79
CA PRO A 8 14.11 12.37 -20.15
C PRO A 8 13.47 12.91 -18.88
N ASP A 9 13.63 14.21 -18.66
CA ASP A 9 12.91 15.00 -17.68
C ASP A 9 13.65 15.26 -16.35
N ASP A 10 13.87 16.55 -16.08
CA ASP A 10 14.44 17.13 -14.86
C ASP A 10 13.67 16.80 -13.58
N SER A 11 12.47 16.22 -13.70
CA SER A 11 11.62 15.81 -12.59
C SER A 11 12.24 14.73 -11.68
N ILE A 12 13.16 13.90 -12.19
CA ILE A 12 13.86 12.89 -11.40
C ILE A 12 14.98 13.53 -10.57
N GLY A 13 15.67 14.53 -11.11
CA GLY A 13 16.67 15.30 -10.38
C GLY A 13 16.07 16.03 -9.17
N GLU A 14 14.91 16.66 -9.34
CA GLU A 14 14.16 17.27 -8.24
C GLU A 14 13.66 16.26 -7.20
N ILE A 15 13.30 15.04 -7.63
CA ILE A 15 12.83 13.97 -6.73
C ILE A 15 13.98 13.35 -5.94
N LEU A 16 15.16 13.19 -6.55
CA LEU A 16 16.28 12.50 -5.91
C LEU A 16 17.17 13.43 -5.06
N GLY A 17 17.08 14.74 -5.26
CA GLY A 17 18.03 15.70 -4.65
C GLY A 17 19.45 15.47 -5.18
N GLU A 18 20.22 16.53 -5.30
CA GLU A 18 21.62 16.47 -5.74
C GLU A 18 22.46 15.61 -4.78
N SER A 19 22.59 14.37 -5.01
CA SER A 19 23.57 13.41 -4.50
C SER A 19 22.97 12.03 -4.19
N CYS A 20 22.68 11.25 -5.20
CA CYS A 20 22.38 9.81 -5.03
C CYS A 20 23.66 8.95 -5.14
N THR A 21 24.77 9.39 -4.57
CA THR A 21 25.98 8.58 -4.33
C THR A 21 26.07 8.10 -2.88
N ALA A 22 24.97 8.23 -2.10
CA ALA A 22 24.95 7.75 -0.74
C ALA A 22 24.96 6.21 -0.74
N THR A 23 26.12 5.64 -0.47
CA THR A 23 26.21 4.29 0.10
C THR A 23 25.37 4.28 1.38
N TRP A 24 24.20 3.67 1.33
CA TRP A 24 23.35 3.50 2.52
C TRP A 24 24.12 2.70 3.55
N PRO A 25 24.42 3.23 4.75
CA PRO A 25 25.06 2.45 5.79
C PRO A 25 24.18 1.25 6.10
N GLN A 26 24.78 0.06 6.12
CA GLN A 26 24.08 -1.14 6.57
C GLN A 26 23.53 -0.88 7.98
N GLY A 27 22.20 -1.00 8.14
CA GLY A 27 21.50 -0.66 9.39
C GLY A 27 20.73 0.67 9.39
N ALA A 28 21.02 1.62 8.50
CA ALA A 28 20.29 2.90 8.44
C ALA A 28 18.83 2.77 7.95
N LEU A 29 18.50 1.65 7.30
CA LEU A 29 17.15 1.32 6.84
C LEU A 29 16.23 0.79 7.95
N GLU A 30 16.75 0.56 9.15
CA GLU A 30 15.97 -0.04 10.23
C GLU A 30 15.22 0.98 11.08
N LEU A 31 15.58 2.26 10.98
CA LEU A 31 15.06 3.31 11.85
C LEU A 31 14.36 4.42 11.06
N LEU A 32 13.05 4.53 11.24
CA LEU A 32 12.24 5.61 10.67
C LEU A 32 11.94 6.66 11.74
N PRO A 33 12.01 7.97 11.43
CA PRO A 33 11.60 9.00 12.37
C PRO A 33 10.11 8.87 12.68
N LEU A 34 9.77 8.87 13.95
CA LEU A 34 8.39 8.67 14.41
C LEU A 34 7.51 9.94 14.23
N TYR A 35 8.13 11.11 14.14
CA TYR A 35 7.44 12.40 14.05
C TYR A 35 7.46 12.94 12.61
N LEU A 36 6.82 12.20 11.71
CA LEU A 36 6.52 12.69 10.38
C LEU A 36 5.11 13.30 10.36
N SER A 37 4.98 14.48 9.78
CA SER A 37 3.67 15.05 9.46
C SER A 37 2.97 14.21 8.39
N GLY A 38 1.65 14.26 8.32
CA GLY A 38 0.88 13.57 7.28
C GLY A 38 1.34 13.96 5.87
N GLY A 39 1.75 15.23 5.66
CA GLY A 39 2.30 15.69 4.38
C GLY A 39 3.65 15.04 4.04
N GLN A 40 4.54 14.90 5.03
CA GLN A 40 5.82 14.22 4.83
C GLN A 40 5.63 12.73 4.53
N VAL A 41 4.71 12.06 5.24
CA VAL A 41 4.38 10.66 4.97
C VAL A 41 3.81 10.50 3.56
N ALA A 42 2.91 11.38 3.14
CA ALA A 42 2.32 11.36 1.80
C ALA A 42 3.38 11.53 0.71
N GLU A 43 4.31 12.46 0.92
CA GLU A 43 5.41 12.69 -0.02
C GLU A 43 6.34 11.48 -0.11
N LEU A 44 6.77 10.93 1.02
CA LEU A 44 7.63 9.75 1.05
C LEU A 44 6.96 8.53 0.40
N ALA A 45 5.67 8.29 0.67
CA ALA A 45 4.93 7.19 0.08
C ALA A 45 4.79 7.33 -1.44
N ALA A 46 4.46 8.54 -1.93
CA ALA A 46 4.37 8.81 -3.36
C ALA A 46 5.75 8.67 -4.05
N ARG A 47 6.81 9.20 -3.44
CA ARG A 47 8.19 9.05 -3.97
C ARG A 47 8.61 7.59 -4.01
N ALA A 48 8.32 6.80 -2.98
CA ALA A 48 8.61 5.37 -2.95
C ALA A 48 7.91 4.63 -4.11
N ALA A 49 6.64 4.96 -4.39
CA ALA A 49 5.90 4.41 -5.52
C ALA A 49 6.54 4.77 -6.88
N ILE A 50 6.96 6.03 -7.04
CA ILE A 50 7.61 6.51 -8.27
C ILE A 50 8.98 5.83 -8.46
N LEU A 51 9.78 5.72 -7.39
CA LEU A 51 11.08 5.07 -7.42
C LEU A 51 10.96 3.57 -7.72
N GLU A 52 9.96 2.90 -7.13
CA GLU A 52 9.66 1.50 -7.43
C GLU A 52 9.37 1.30 -8.91
N ALA A 53 8.50 2.15 -9.49
CA ALA A 53 8.19 2.12 -10.92
C ALA A 53 9.41 2.43 -11.81
N ALA A 54 10.36 3.25 -11.34
CA ALA A 54 11.56 3.62 -12.09
C ALA A 54 12.62 2.51 -12.14
N VAL A 55 12.62 1.54 -11.22
CA VAL A 55 13.63 0.47 -11.17
C VAL A 55 13.67 -0.30 -12.49
N SER A 56 14.87 -0.53 -13.01
CA SER A 56 15.11 -1.26 -14.26
C SER A 56 16.36 -2.16 -14.10
N PRO A 57 16.37 -3.35 -14.74
CA PRO A 57 15.33 -3.93 -15.59
C PRO A 57 14.20 -4.59 -14.78
N LYS A 58 12.97 -4.50 -15.31
CA LYS A 58 11.79 -5.21 -14.80
C LYS A 58 11.15 -6.01 -15.96
N PRO A 59 11.50 -7.26 -16.16
CA PRO A 59 10.94 -8.05 -17.25
C PRO A 59 9.42 -8.12 -17.19
N GLY A 60 8.74 -7.71 -18.27
CA GLY A 60 7.29 -7.73 -18.40
C GLY A 60 6.53 -6.62 -17.67
N LEU A 61 7.19 -5.80 -16.85
CA LEU A 61 6.57 -4.71 -16.09
C LEU A 61 6.98 -3.33 -16.63
N VAL A 62 6.17 -2.33 -16.34
CA VAL A 62 6.51 -0.93 -16.64
C VAL A 62 7.71 -0.50 -15.81
N CYS A 63 8.68 0.15 -16.46
CA CYS A 63 9.82 0.80 -15.84
C CYS A 63 10.19 2.07 -16.59
N LEU A 64 11.20 2.81 -16.14
CA LEU A 64 11.60 4.08 -16.73
C LEU A 64 11.85 4.02 -18.25
N GLY A 65 12.44 2.93 -18.76
CA GLY A 65 12.82 2.77 -20.16
C GLY A 65 11.96 1.80 -20.97
N SER A 66 10.88 1.23 -20.40
CA SER A 66 10.06 0.22 -21.08
C SER A 66 8.69 0.10 -20.45
N ASN A 67 7.68 -0.09 -21.31
CA ASN A 67 6.31 -0.42 -20.84
C ASN A 67 6.12 -1.92 -20.55
N GLY A 68 7.17 -2.75 -20.67
CA GLY A 68 7.08 -4.19 -20.48
C GLY A 68 6.09 -4.84 -21.46
N ALA A 69 5.16 -5.61 -20.94
CA ALA A 69 4.09 -6.27 -21.72
C ALA A 69 2.82 -5.40 -21.84
N HIS A 70 2.84 -4.15 -21.38
CA HIS A 70 1.66 -3.30 -21.31
C HIS A 70 1.58 -2.35 -22.50
N SER A 71 0.38 -2.27 -23.11
CA SER A 71 0.04 -1.30 -24.14
C SER A 71 -0.80 -0.12 -23.62
N ASP A 72 -1.31 -0.24 -22.39
CA ASP A 72 -2.28 0.66 -21.77
C ASP A 72 -1.67 1.55 -20.69
N MET A 73 -0.40 1.32 -20.31
CA MET A 73 0.28 2.06 -19.26
C MET A 73 1.78 2.26 -19.53
N ASP A 74 2.29 3.39 -19.06
CA ASP A 74 3.67 3.81 -19.17
C ASP A 74 4.18 4.39 -17.85
N TYR A 75 5.48 4.68 -17.75
CA TYR A 75 6.07 5.28 -16.56
C TYR A 75 5.44 6.64 -16.18
N PRO A 76 5.21 7.60 -17.10
CA PRO A 76 4.50 8.85 -16.80
C PRO A 76 3.11 8.63 -16.19
N LEU A 77 2.39 7.58 -16.58
CA LEU A 77 1.09 7.23 -16.00
C LEU A 77 1.23 6.80 -14.53
N PHE A 78 2.26 6.01 -14.20
CA PHE A 78 2.58 5.64 -12.83
C PHE A 78 2.92 6.86 -11.98
N VAL A 79 3.68 7.82 -12.50
CA VAL A 79 4.00 9.08 -11.80
C VAL A 79 2.73 9.89 -11.51
N ARG A 80 1.83 10.06 -12.49
CA ARG A 80 0.54 10.76 -12.28
C ARG A 80 -0.30 10.08 -11.22
N SER A 81 -0.40 8.77 -11.28
CA SER A 81 -1.12 7.94 -10.33
C SER A 81 -0.58 8.10 -8.89
N ALA A 82 0.73 7.95 -8.70
CA ALA A 82 1.37 8.10 -7.40
C ALA A 82 1.14 9.49 -6.80
N LYS A 83 1.22 10.55 -7.61
CA LYS A 83 0.94 11.92 -7.19
C LYS A 83 -0.53 12.09 -6.76
N ALA A 84 -1.48 11.48 -7.45
CA ALA A 84 -2.90 11.53 -7.12
C ALA A 84 -3.23 10.82 -5.80
N LEU A 85 -2.40 9.87 -5.38
CA LEU A 85 -2.59 9.11 -4.12
C LEU A 85 -2.05 9.81 -2.87
N ARG A 86 -1.34 10.95 -2.98
CA ARG A 86 -0.81 11.70 -1.83
C ARG A 86 -1.86 12.02 -0.75
N PRO A 87 -3.07 12.54 -1.10
CA PRO A 87 -4.09 12.82 -0.10
C PRO A 87 -4.51 11.57 0.69
N TYR A 88 -4.59 10.42 0.03
CA TYR A 88 -4.90 9.15 0.66
C TYR A 88 -3.83 8.74 1.69
N PHE A 89 -2.55 8.83 1.35
CA PHE A 89 -1.47 8.48 2.27
C PHE A 89 -1.46 9.37 3.52
N ALA A 90 -1.70 10.69 3.35
CA ALA A 90 -1.86 11.61 4.49
C ALA A 90 -3.06 11.25 5.36
N GLN A 91 -4.21 10.92 4.76
CA GLN A 91 -5.42 10.51 5.46
C GLN A 91 -5.25 9.19 6.20
N ALA A 92 -4.57 8.21 5.60
CA ALA A 92 -4.26 6.93 6.23
C ALA A 92 -3.37 7.13 7.47
N HIS A 93 -2.35 7.98 7.38
CA HIS A 93 -1.51 8.35 8.52
C HIS A 93 -2.31 9.02 9.64
N ALA A 94 -3.13 10.04 9.32
CA ALA A 94 -3.98 10.73 10.29
C ALA A 94 -5.00 9.78 10.93
N LEU A 95 -5.56 8.83 10.16
CA LEU A 95 -6.40 7.77 10.70
C LEU A 95 -5.66 6.93 11.73
N GLY A 96 -4.43 6.52 11.43
CA GLY A 96 -3.60 5.80 12.38
C GLY A 96 -3.41 6.56 13.69
N GLN A 97 -3.09 7.85 13.62
CA GLN A 97 -2.95 8.71 14.79
C GLN A 97 -4.23 8.79 15.63
N SER A 98 -5.39 8.94 14.99
CA SER A 98 -6.69 9.06 15.68
C SER A 98 -7.24 7.75 16.22
N THR A 99 -6.66 6.62 15.83
CA THR A 99 -7.15 5.27 16.18
C THR A 99 -6.17 4.46 17.05
N HIS A 100 -5.20 5.12 17.68
CA HIS A 100 -4.16 4.44 18.49
C HIS A 100 -4.75 3.60 19.63
N GLY A 101 -5.91 3.98 20.20
CA GLY A 101 -6.61 3.24 21.27
C GLY A 101 -7.54 2.12 20.79
N LEU A 102 -7.72 1.94 19.46
CA LEU A 102 -8.63 0.92 18.94
C LEU A 102 -7.92 -0.42 18.71
N VAL A 103 -8.68 -1.51 18.68
CA VAL A 103 -8.15 -2.80 18.24
C VAL A 103 -7.80 -2.77 16.73
N PRO A 104 -6.79 -3.54 16.30
CA PRO A 104 -6.28 -3.45 14.93
C PRO A 104 -7.33 -3.65 13.83
N GLU A 105 -8.27 -4.56 14.03
CA GLU A 105 -9.34 -4.86 13.07
C GLU A 105 -10.26 -3.66 12.83
N GLN A 106 -10.49 -2.84 13.86
CA GLN A 106 -11.29 -1.61 13.76
C GLN A 106 -10.54 -0.51 12.99
N VAL A 107 -9.20 -0.48 13.06
CA VAL A 107 -8.39 0.42 12.24
C VAL A 107 -8.55 0.07 10.77
N PHE A 108 -8.43 -1.22 10.42
CA PHE A 108 -8.63 -1.67 9.04
C PHE A 108 -10.04 -1.38 8.52
N ALA A 109 -11.07 -1.64 9.32
CA ALA A 109 -12.45 -1.35 8.94
C ALA A 109 -12.67 0.13 8.56
N ARG A 110 -11.94 1.06 9.22
CA ARG A 110 -11.97 2.49 8.90
C ARG A 110 -11.06 2.88 7.74
N LEU A 111 -9.93 2.18 7.55
CA LEU A 111 -9.01 2.41 6.46
C LEU A 111 -9.57 1.96 5.10
N ARG A 112 -10.32 0.86 5.07
CA ARG A 112 -10.89 0.27 3.86
C ARG A 112 -11.70 1.25 3.00
N PRO A 113 -12.62 2.07 3.55
CA PRO A 113 -13.34 3.07 2.76
C PRO A 113 -12.43 4.16 2.18
N LEU A 114 -11.33 4.52 2.88
CA LEU A 114 -10.34 5.46 2.37
C LEU A 114 -9.63 4.87 1.16
N GLY A 115 -9.24 3.59 1.23
CA GLY A 115 -8.61 2.86 0.14
C GLY A 115 -9.50 2.75 -1.10
N LEU A 116 -10.80 2.48 -0.92
CA LEU A 116 -11.76 2.45 -2.04
C LEU A 116 -11.90 3.81 -2.74
N ARG A 117 -11.88 4.92 -2.00
CA ARG A 117 -11.84 6.26 -2.59
C ARG A 117 -10.53 6.52 -3.32
N ALA A 118 -9.41 6.09 -2.76
CA ALA A 118 -8.10 6.21 -3.40
C ALA A 118 -8.02 5.44 -4.73
N GLU A 119 -8.65 4.25 -4.83
CA GLU A 119 -8.78 3.53 -6.10
C GLU A 119 -9.52 4.37 -7.15
N GLN A 120 -10.60 5.05 -6.75
CA GLN A 120 -11.33 5.94 -7.66
C GLN A 120 -10.50 7.16 -8.08
N ASP A 121 -9.73 7.75 -7.15
CA ASP A 121 -8.84 8.87 -7.45
C ASP A 121 -7.72 8.44 -8.42
N MET A 122 -7.13 7.26 -8.21
CA MET A 122 -6.19 6.65 -9.12
C MET A 122 -6.78 6.46 -10.52
N LEU A 123 -7.96 5.84 -10.61
CA LEU A 123 -8.62 5.58 -11.90
C LEU A 123 -8.96 6.88 -12.63
N ARG A 124 -9.39 7.94 -11.91
CA ARG A 124 -9.60 9.27 -12.51
C ARG A 124 -8.29 9.86 -13.07
N ALA A 125 -7.20 9.76 -12.32
CA ALA A 125 -5.90 10.29 -12.74
C ALA A 125 -5.28 9.54 -13.92
N THR A 126 -5.67 8.28 -14.12
CA THR A 126 -5.11 7.36 -15.12
C THR A 126 -6.06 7.05 -16.28
N ALA A 127 -7.18 7.77 -16.40
CA ALA A 127 -8.21 7.52 -17.40
C ALA A 127 -8.74 6.06 -17.37
N GLY A 128 -8.91 5.50 -16.17
CA GLY A 128 -9.45 4.16 -15.95
C GLY A 128 -8.42 3.04 -15.87
N VAL A 129 -7.14 3.33 -16.04
CA VAL A 129 -6.09 2.31 -15.99
C VAL A 129 -5.69 2.03 -14.53
N ASN A 130 -5.68 0.76 -14.17
CA ASN A 130 -5.29 0.31 -12.83
C ASN A 130 -3.76 0.18 -12.71
N THR A 131 -3.11 1.17 -12.14
CA THR A 131 -1.65 1.22 -11.98
C THR A 131 -1.19 0.79 -10.56
N HIS A 132 -1.90 1.20 -9.51
CA HIS A 132 -1.42 1.11 -8.12
C HIS A 132 -2.40 0.47 -7.13
N LYS A 133 -3.37 -0.34 -7.57
CA LYS A 133 -4.38 -0.94 -6.65
C LYS A 133 -3.75 -1.72 -5.50
N GLY A 134 -2.76 -2.56 -5.78
CA GLY A 134 -2.03 -3.31 -4.74
C GLY A 134 -1.23 -2.40 -3.81
N LEU A 135 -0.64 -1.33 -4.33
CA LEU A 135 0.09 -0.34 -3.55
C LEU A 135 -0.84 0.45 -2.63
N ILE A 136 -2.04 0.83 -3.08
CA ILE A 136 -3.05 1.51 -2.24
C ILE A 136 -3.29 0.68 -0.98
N PHE A 137 -3.50 -0.62 -1.12
CA PHE A 137 -3.69 -1.51 0.02
C PHE A 137 -2.46 -1.54 0.94
N SER A 138 -1.30 -1.92 0.42
CA SER A 138 -0.10 -2.13 1.23
C SER A 138 0.45 -0.83 1.83
N MET A 139 0.57 0.22 1.03
CA MET A 139 1.09 1.51 1.50
C MET A 139 0.14 2.20 2.48
N GLY A 140 -1.19 2.02 2.28
CA GLY A 140 -2.19 2.50 3.23
C GLY A 140 -2.03 1.89 4.62
N LEU A 141 -1.77 0.59 4.70
CA LEU A 141 -1.49 -0.10 5.96
C LEU A 141 -0.23 0.45 6.64
N PHE A 142 0.86 0.67 5.88
CA PHE A 142 2.09 1.24 6.42
C PHE A 142 1.92 2.68 6.89
N CYS A 143 1.22 3.53 6.14
CA CYS A 143 0.93 4.90 6.56
C CYS A 143 0.10 4.94 7.85
N ALA A 144 -0.94 4.11 7.96
CA ALA A 144 -1.76 4.02 9.16
C ALA A 144 -0.95 3.47 10.36
N ALA A 145 -0.14 2.44 10.15
CA ALA A 145 0.72 1.87 11.19
C ALA A 145 1.73 2.90 11.71
N LEU A 146 2.36 3.67 10.82
CA LEU A 146 3.30 4.72 11.21
C LEU A 146 2.61 5.80 12.06
N GLY A 147 1.41 6.24 11.64
CA GLY A 147 0.61 7.21 12.39
C GLY A 147 0.25 6.71 13.79
N ARG A 148 -0.15 5.45 13.89
CA ARG A 148 -0.55 4.83 15.16
C ARG A 148 0.63 4.67 16.13
N LEU A 149 1.78 4.19 15.65
CA LEU A 149 3.00 4.07 16.45
C LEU A 149 3.49 5.44 16.93
N GLY A 150 3.37 6.49 16.10
CA GLY A 150 3.70 7.85 16.49
C GLY A 150 2.81 8.41 17.60
N ALA A 151 1.53 8.08 17.61
CA ALA A 151 0.58 8.53 18.62
C ALA A 151 0.78 7.83 19.98
N THR A 152 1.11 6.53 20.00
CA THR A 152 1.30 5.77 21.24
C THR A 152 2.50 6.27 22.03
N THR A 153 3.56 6.69 21.37
CA THR A 153 4.77 7.22 22.04
C THR A 153 4.61 8.65 22.54
N GLY A 154 3.64 9.40 22.00
CA GLY A 154 3.31 10.75 22.48
C GLY A 154 2.47 10.78 23.75
N SER A 155 1.72 9.73 24.06
CA SER A 155 0.82 9.66 25.24
C SER A 155 1.54 9.35 26.55
N ASP A 156 2.73 8.74 26.51
CA ASP A 156 3.52 8.43 27.71
C ASP A 156 4.40 9.60 28.21
N THR A 157 4.41 10.72 27.49
CA THR A 157 5.07 11.95 27.97
C THR A 157 4.15 12.74 28.90
N GLY A 158 3.71 12.12 29.97
CA GLY A 158 3.26 12.83 31.18
C GLY A 158 4.37 13.80 31.58
N ALA A 159 4.01 15.07 31.68
CA ALA A 159 4.82 16.24 31.98
C ALA A 159 6.10 15.93 32.80
N ILE A 160 7.22 15.68 32.15
CA ILE A 160 8.55 15.78 32.77
C ILE A 160 9.30 16.88 32.05
N SER A 161 9.29 18.00 32.78
CA SER A 161 10.15 19.17 32.62
C SER A 161 11.50 18.84 32.00
N GLY A 162 11.81 19.41 30.84
CA GLY A 162 13.18 19.80 30.49
C GLY A 162 14.13 18.74 29.93
N ARG A 163 13.70 17.53 29.54
CA ARG A 163 14.60 16.56 28.91
C ARG A 163 14.40 16.51 27.40
N ARG A 164 15.50 16.67 26.66
CA ARG A 164 15.64 16.58 25.21
C ARG A 164 14.77 15.47 24.67
N LEU A 165 13.86 15.80 23.71
CA LEU A 165 13.21 14.83 22.85
C LEU A 165 14.31 13.98 22.18
N GLY A 166 14.59 12.81 22.75
CA GLY A 166 15.37 11.80 22.06
C GLY A 166 14.66 11.51 20.74
N ARG A 167 15.42 11.41 19.67
CA ARG A 167 14.92 11.06 18.33
C ARG A 167 14.18 9.74 18.47
N GLN A 168 12.86 9.77 18.65
CA GLN A 168 12.08 8.55 18.69
C GLN A 168 12.03 8.00 17.27
N VAL A 169 12.41 6.75 17.14
CA VAL A 169 12.48 6.05 15.87
C VAL A 169 11.68 4.76 15.98
N VAL A 170 11.06 4.36 14.88
CA VAL A 170 10.39 3.07 14.75
C VAL A 170 11.25 2.16 13.88
N THR A 171 11.36 0.90 14.26
CA THR A 171 12.06 -0.09 13.43
C THR A 171 11.14 -0.55 12.27
N ALA A 172 11.74 -0.91 11.15
CA ALA A 172 11.00 -1.51 10.04
C ALA A 172 10.24 -2.79 10.48
N HIS A 173 10.79 -3.52 11.46
CA HIS A 173 10.13 -4.70 12.03
C HIS A 173 8.85 -4.32 12.78
N ALA A 174 8.88 -3.34 13.68
CA ALA A 174 7.72 -2.88 14.42
C ALA A 174 6.64 -2.33 13.47
N LEU A 175 7.04 -1.55 12.45
CA LEU A 175 6.12 -1.04 11.45
C LEU A 175 5.41 -2.16 10.68
N ARG A 176 6.15 -3.18 10.26
CA ARG A 176 5.57 -4.36 9.58
C ARG A 176 4.64 -5.15 10.48
N GLN A 177 5.01 -5.36 11.74
CA GLN A 177 4.16 -6.06 12.71
C GLN A 177 2.85 -5.33 12.95
N GLU A 178 2.90 -4.01 13.11
CA GLU A 178 1.72 -3.18 13.30
C GLU A 178 0.82 -3.22 12.06
N ALA A 179 1.36 -3.00 10.86
CA ALA A 179 0.61 -3.08 9.61
C ALA A 179 -0.02 -4.45 9.39
N ALA A 180 0.71 -5.54 9.70
CA ALA A 180 0.19 -6.90 9.60
C ALA A 180 -0.93 -7.20 10.61
N SER A 181 -0.91 -6.55 11.78
CA SER A 181 -1.95 -6.72 12.79
C SER A 181 -3.33 -6.28 12.30
N PHE A 182 -3.40 -5.23 11.47
CA PHE A 182 -4.65 -4.69 10.96
C PHE A 182 -5.42 -5.66 10.06
N VAL A 183 -4.70 -6.55 9.37
CA VAL A 183 -5.27 -7.51 8.40
C VAL A 183 -5.29 -8.96 8.92
N ARG A 184 -4.99 -9.15 10.20
CA ARG A 184 -5.04 -10.48 10.81
C ARG A 184 -6.46 -11.03 10.74
N GLY A 185 -6.62 -12.23 10.19
CA GLY A 185 -7.92 -12.87 10.04
C GLY A 185 -8.80 -12.35 8.89
N ILE A 186 -8.34 -11.37 8.10
CA ILE A 186 -9.14 -10.81 7.00
C ILE A 186 -9.50 -11.87 5.95
N VAL A 187 -8.59 -12.78 5.66
CA VAL A 187 -8.84 -13.88 4.71
C VAL A 187 -9.96 -14.78 5.22
N GLN A 188 -9.94 -15.13 6.50
CA GLN A 188 -10.97 -15.95 7.12
C GLN A 188 -12.32 -15.22 7.14
N ASN A 189 -12.32 -13.93 7.47
CA ASN A 189 -13.55 -13.16 7.63
C ASN A 189 -14.18 -12.76 6.27
N ASP A 190 -13.38 -12.34 5.29
CA ASP A 190 -13.88 -11.86 4.00
C ASP A 190 -14.12 -13.01 3.01
N PHE A 191 -13.34 -14.10 3.07
CA PHE A 191 -13.42 -15.20 2.10
C PHE A 191 -14.13 -16.45 2.61
N ALA A 192 -14.28 -16.66 3.92
CA ALA A 192 -15.06 -17.78 4.45
C ALA A 192 -16.52 -17.79 3.95
N PRO A 193 -17.25 -16.64 3.88
CA PRO A 193 -18.59 -16.61 3.30
C PRO A 193 -18.61 -16.99 1.83
N LEU A 194 -17.61 -16.59 1.05
CA LEU A 194 -17.48 -16.95 -0.36
C LEU A 194 -17.19 -18.44 -0.57
N ALA A 195 -16.37 -19.04 0.28
CA ALA A 195 -16.09 -20.47 0.25
C ALA A 195 -17.35 -21.29 0.61
N ALA A 196 -18.11 -20.86 1.62
CA ALA A 196 -19.38 -21.47 1.99
C ALA A 196 -20.43 -21.36 0.86
N HIS A 197 -20.53 -20.19 0.24
CA HIS A 197 -21.43 -19.98 -0.90
C HIS A 197 -21.06 -20.85 -2.12
N LYS A 198 -19.77 -21.00 -2.40
CA LYS A 198 -19.27 -21.87 -3.47
C LYS A 198 -19.55 -23.36 -3.19
N ALA A 199 -19.39 -23.79 -1.94
CA ALA A 199 -19.74 -25.15 -1.52
C ALA A 199 -21.24 -25.41 -1.69
N THR A 200 -22.12 -24.51 -1.24
CA THR A 200 -23.57 -24.60 -1.40
C THR A 200 -23.97 -24.66 -2.87
N MET A 201 -23.35 -23.86 -3.74
CA MET A 201 -23.60 -23.89 -5.17
C MET A 201 -23.20 -25.22 -5.81
N GLN A 202 -22.07 -25.80 -5.40
CA GLN A 202 -21.62 -27.12 -5.87
C GLN A 202 -22.56 -28.24 -5.42
N ASP A 203 -23.09 -28.17 -4.21
CA ASP A 203 -24.04 -29.15 -3.68
C ASP A 203 -25.40 -29.07 -4.41
N LEU A 204 -25.87 -27.87 -4.73
CA LEU A 204 -27.05 -27.65 -5.57
C LEU A 204 -26.87 -28.24 -6.97
N LEU A 205 -25.73 -27.99 -7.61
CA LEU A 205 -25.42 -28.55 -8.94
C LEU A 205 -25.35 -30.09 -8.92
N ARG A 206 -24.75 -30.68 -7.86
CA ARG A 206 -24.74 -32.15 -7.69
C ARG A 206 -26.12 -32.71 -7.48
N GLY A 207 -27.00 -32.01 -6.74
CA GLY A 207 -28.39 -32.39 -6.54
C GLY A 207 -29.19 -32.43 -7.87
N VAL A 208 -29.02 -31.43 -8.73
CA VAL A 208 -29.66 -31.34 -10.06
C VAL A 208 -29.17 -32.44 -10.99
N VAL A 209 -27.86 -32.72 -11.02
CA VAL A 209 -27.30 -33.79 -11.85
C VAL A 209 -27.76 -35.18 -11.36
N GLY A 210 -27.88 -35.37 -10.05
CA GLY A 210 -28.36 -36.61 -9.45
C GLY A 210 -29.86 -36.92 -9.70
N GLN A 211 -30.67 -35.90 -9.88
CA GLN A 211 -32.11 -36.07 -10.23
C GLN A 211 -32.31 -36.44 -11.71
N ASN A 212 -31.52 -35.83 -12.61
CA ASN A 212 -31.60 -36.15 -14.03
C ASN A 212 -31.12 -37.57 -14.37
N SER A 213 -30.21 -38.14 -13.61
CA SER A 213 -29.76 -39.52 -13.82
C SER A 213 -30.77 -40.60 -13.32
N ARG A 214 -31.74 -40.22 -12.49
CA ARG A 214 -32.83 -41.12 -12.05
C ARG A 214 -34.04 -41.13 -12.99
N ALA A 215 -34.18 -40.09 -13.84
CA ALA A 215 -35.30 -40.00 -14.80
C ALA A 215 -35.05 -40.76 -16.12
N ALA A 216 -33.87 -41.30 -16.35
CA ALA A 216 -33.50 -42.06 -17.54
C ALA A 216 -33.39 -43.57 -17.26
N ARG A 217 -34.47 -44.23 -16.77
CA ARG A 217 -34.59 -45.67 -16.84
C ARG A 217 -35.61 -45.98 -17.94
N PRO A 218 -35.22 -46.64 -19.06
CA PRO A 218 -36.18 -47.16 -20.04
C PRO A 218 -36.95 -48.32 -19.43
N VAL A 219 -38.26 -48.38 -19.77
CA VAL A 219 -39.15 -49.51 -19.56
C VAL A 219 -38.81 -50.62 -20.54
#